data_ae131f6891f3eaf55fe3fc1835bd3a80
#
_entry.id   ae131f6891f3eaf55fe3fc1835bd3a80
#
_cell.length_a   1.000
_cell.length_b   1.000
_cell.length_c   1.000
_cell.angle_alpha   90.00
_cell.angle_beta   90.00
_cell.angle_gamma   90.00
#
_symmetry.space_group_name_H-M   'P 1'
#
loop_
_entity.id
_entity.type
_entity.pdbx_description
1 polymer ?
#
loop_
_entity_poly.entity_id
_entity_poly.type
_entity_poly.pdbx_seq_one_letter_code
_entity_poly.pdbx_strand_id
1 'polypeptide(L)'
;MILVLATLWAAAAGRGEFAFFLLVLELLFAVCMAAGVWYVAGKLRVSAKTEDSAVTRGERGKFILEIENSTVFPVGDIQIVMDITGAGRIIRHTAADRKSRDSWQIFLEPVHCGFFRVGVTELRVFDYLGLFSAKIRIPSLARTIAVIPRIYPMDEETVQGFYGEEEDNENAAGVGTDSQEIFDTRYYHQGDMLKNIHWKLSAKEDELLVKEFSMPAGRMVSVY
;
A
#
# COMPACT_ATOMS: atom_id res chain seq x y z
N MET A 1 37.00 16.67 5.74
CA MET A 1 38.21 16.57 4.86
C MET A 1 39.13 17.78 4.98
N ILE A 2 38.68 19.04 4.84
CA ILE A 2 39.52 20.22 4.92
C ILE A 2 40.21 20.35 6.29
N LEU A 3 39.50 20.12 7.39
CA LEU A 3 40.06 20.18 8.74
C LEU A 3 41.16 19.14 8.96
N VAL A 4 40.90 17.89 8.55
CA VAL A 4 41.92 16.80 8.64
C VAL A 4 43.17 17.14 7.83
N LEU A 5 43.03 17.77 6.66
CA LEU A 5 44.18 18.24 5.89
C LEU A 5 44.92 19.36 6.59
N ALA A 6 44.21 20.27 7.29
CA ALA A 6 44.83 21.33 8.08
C ALA A 6 45.62 20.80 9.28
N THR A 7 45.12 19.79 9.98
CA THR A 7 45.86 19.13 11.10
C THR A 7 47.10 18.43 10.60
N LEU A 8 47.01 17.68 9.49
CA LEU A 8 48.16 17.02 8.86
C LEU A 8 49.20 18.03 8.41
N TRP A 9 48.78 19.14 7.82
CA TRP A 9 49.69 20.19 7.41
C TRP A 9 50.37 20.87 8.61
N ALA A 10 49.63 21.17 9.69
CA ALA A 10 50.20 21.76 10.90
C ALA A 10 51.18 20.83 11.59
N ALA A 11 50.91 19.52 11.59
CA ALA A 11 51.84 18.50 12.12
C ALA A 11 53.14 18.43 11.27
N ALA A 12 53.01 18.45 9.94
CA ALA A 12 54.14 18.44 9.01
C ALA A 12 54.99 19.69 9.08
N ALA A 13 54.39 20.86 9.40
CA ALA A 13 55.05 22.13 9.56
C ALA A 13 55.83 22.28 10.93
N GLY A 14 55.89 21.22 11.72
CA GLY A 14 56.58 21.23 13.01
C GLY A 14 55.89 21.99 14.14
N ARG A 15 54.64 22.36 13.95
CA ARG A 15 53.79 23.05 14.94
C ARG A 15 52.95 22.06 15.75
N GLY A 16 53.58 21.21 16.51
CA GLY A 16 52.94 20.09 17.22
C GLY A 16 51.85 20.56 18.20
N GLU A 17 52.04 21.66 18.93
CA GLU A 17 51.04 22.19 19.85
C GLU A 17 49.75 22.66 19.11
N PHE A 18 49.92 23.33 17.99
CA PHE A 18 48.81 23.80 17.18
C PHE A 18 48.07 22.64 16.50
N ALA A 19 48.82 21.65 16.02
CA ALA A 19 48.22 20.41 15.45
C ALA A 19 47.41 19.67 16.50
N PHE A 20 47.92 19.56 17.73
CA PHE A 20 47.18 18.94 18.84
C PHE A 20 45.89 19.69 19.18
N PHE A 21 45.95 21.01 19.24
CA PHE A 21 44.75 21.84 19.47
C PHE A 21 43.70 21.63 18.37
N LEU A 22 44.09 21.62 17.11
CA LEU A 22 43.18 21.33 15.99
C LEU A 22 42.55 19.96 16.10
N LEU A 23 43.32 18.94 16.43
CA LEU A 23 42.83 17.57 16.61
C LEU A 23 41.77 17.48 17.74
N VAL A 24 42.04 18.14 18.88
CA VAL A 24 41.08 18.20 19.98
C VAL A 24 39.80 18.90 19.56
N LEU A 25 39.92 20.00 18.79
CA LEU A 25 38.76 20.75 18.27
C LEU A 25 37.93 19.88 17.30
N GLU A 26 38.57 19.14 16.41
CA GLU A 26 37.90 18.22 15.47
C GLU A 26 37.15 17.12 16.20
N LEU A 27 37.79 16.51 17.21
CA LEU A 27 37.18 15.46 18.01
C LEU A 27 35.98 16.00 18.80
N LEU A 28 36.12 17.19 19.42
CA LEU A 28 35.05 17.84 20.14
C LEU A 28 33.86 18.13 19.22
N PHE A 29 34.14 18.64 18.02
CA PHE A 29 33.12 18.93 17.01
C PHE A 29 32.38 17.66 16.59
N ALA A 30 33.09 16.55 16.31
CA ALA A 30 32.49 15.28 15.96
C ALA A 30 31.60 14.73 17.10
N VAL A 31 32.06 14.82 18.33
CA VAL A 31 31.27 14.41 19.51
C VAL A 31 30.02 15.28 19.67
N CYS A 32 30.13 16.59 19.50
CA CYS A 32 28.98 17.49 19.56
C CYS A 32 27.94 17.19 18.46
N MET A 33 28.40 16.92 17.22
CA MET A 33 27.50 16.56 16.13
C MET A 33 26.80 15.24 16.40
N ALA A 34 27.51 14.21 16.81
CA ALA A 34 26.93 12.91 17.18
C ALA A 34 25.92 13.04 18.34
N ALA A 35 26.29 13.75 19.41
CA ALA A 35 25.41 13.99 20.55
C ALA A 35 24.16 14.79 20.13
N GLY A 36 24.29 15.79 19.26
CA GLY A 36 23.17 16.55 18.72
C GLY A 36 22.15 15.69 17.97
N VAL A 37 22.64 14.81 17.07
CA VAL A 37 21.77 13.88 16.33
C VAL A 37 21.02 12.94 17.29
N TRP A 38 21.71 12.39 18.26
CA TRP A 38 21.09 11.47 19.23
C TRP A 38 20.08 12.20 20.13
N TYR A 39 20.37 13.41 20.54
CA TYR A 39 19.46 14.24 21.31
C TYR A 39 18.16 14.53 20.55
N VAL A 40 18.30 14.96 19.29
CA VAL A 40 17.15 15.24 18.42
C VAL A 40 16.35 13.96 18.14
N ALA A 41 17.02 12.86 17.80
CA ALA A 41 16.39 11.58 17.52
C ALA A 41 15.55 11.08 18.71
N GLY A 42 16.00 11.34 19.95
CA GLY A 42 15.27 10.99 21.17
C GLY A 42 14.05 11.88 21.47
N LYS A 43 13.97 13.06 20.86
CA LYS A 43 12.89 14.04 21.09
C LYS A 43 11.91 14.19 19.93
N LEU A 44 12.29 13.71 18.75
CA LEU A 44 11.45 13.76 17.57
C LEU A 44 10.29 12.79 17.74
N ARG A 45 9.06 13.27 17.50
CA ARG A 45 7.84 12.46 17.52
C ARG A 45 7.28 12.35 16.13
N VAL A 46 6.84 11.15 15.79
CA VAL A 46 6.23 10.89 14.49
C VAL A 46 4.90 10.21 14.71
N SER A 47 3.87 10.71 14.05
CA SER A 47 2.54 10.14 14.06
C SER A 47 2.02 10.00 12.63
N ALA A 48 1.23 8.96 12.38
CA ALA A 48 0.60 8.72 11.10
C ALA A 48 -0.90 8.72 11.24
N LYS A 49 -1.57 9.44 10.34
CA LYS A 49 -3.02 9.50 10.25
C LYS A 49 -3.46 9.18 8.82
N THR A 50 -4.60 8.57 8.69
CA THR A 50 -5.32 8.44 7.41
C THR A 50 -6.59 9.25 7.52
N GLU A 51 -6.89 10.04 6.51
CA GLU A 51 -8.12 10.84 6.48
C GLU A 51 -9.30 9.92 6.23
N ASP A 52 -9.14 8.94 5.34
CA ASP A 52 -10.18 8.01 4.94
C ASP A 52 -9.81 6.57 5.35
N SER A 53 -10.80 5.84 5.88
CA SER A 53 -10.67 4.41 6.14
C SER A 53 -10.92 3.54 4.90
N ALA A 54 -11.63 4.09 3.91
CA ALA A 54 -11.93 3.46 2.64
C ALA A 54 -11.84 4.49 1.49
N VAL A 55 -11.32 4.06 0.35
CA VAL A 55 -11.12 4.89 -0.86
C VAL A 55 -11.63 4.11 -2.05
N THR A 56 -12.29 4.79 -2.99
CA THR A 56 -12.76 4.19 -4.23
C THR A 56 -11.59 3.95 -5.19
N ARG A 57 -11.60 2.84 -5.92
CA ARG A 57 -10.58 2.55 -6.93
C ARG A 57 -10.45 3.70 -7.94
N GLY A 58 -9.22 4.20 -8.11
CA GLY A 58 -8.91 5.33 -9.00
C GLY A 58 -9.03 6.70 -8.34
N GLU A 59 -9.47 6.77 -7.09
CA GLU A 59 -9.39 7.99 -6.28
C GLU A 59 -8.11 8.03 -5.47
N ARG A 60 -7.69 9.23 -5.07
CA ARG A 60 -6.47 9.43 -4.30
C ARG A 60 -6.75 9.30 -2.81
N GLY A 61 -6.23 8.24 -2.20
CA GLY A 61 -6.19 8.12 -0.75
C GLY A 61 -5.12 9.04 -0.16
N LYS A 62 -5.41 9.69 0.97
CA LYS A 62 -4.45 10.56 1.67
C LYS A 62 -3.92 9.87 2.91
N PHE A 63 -2.60 9.72 2.95
CA PHE A 63 -1.87 9.31 4.14
C PHE A 63 -1.07 10.52 4.66
N ILE A 64 -1.34 10.92 5.90
CA ILE A 64 -0.73 12.09 6.52
C ILE A 64 0.29 11.61 7.54
N LEU A 65 1.53 12.02 7.35
CA LEU A 65 2.63 11.80 8.28
C LEU A 65 2.92 13.13 8.98
N GLU A 66 2.72 13.17 10.29
CA GLU A 66 3.05 14.34 11.12
C GLU A 66 4.40 14.09 11.80
N ILE A 67 5.31 15.03 11.65
CA ILE A 67 6.62 15.03 12.28
C ILE A 67 6.68 16.24 13.21
N GLU A 68 6.86 15.99 14.50
CA GLU A 68 6.98 17.02 15.51
C GLU A 68 8.40 17.06 16.05
N ASN A 69 9.07 18.16 15.82
CA ASN A 69 10.38 18.46 16.38
C ASN A 69 10.22 19.36 17.61
N SER A 70 10.27 18.79 18.81
CA SER A 70 10.18 19.56 20.05
C SER A 70 11.51 20.18 20.50
N THR A 71 12.59 20.02 19.72
CA THR A 71 13.93 20.52 20.06
C THR A 71 14.16 21.95 19.56
N VAL A 72 15.20 22.58 20.09
CA VAL A 72 15.69 23.91 19.65
C VAL A 72 16.54 23.81 18.39
N PHE A 73 16.98 22.57 18.05
CA PHE A 73 17.83 22.33 16.90
C PHE A 73 16.97 21.93 15.70
N PRO A 74 17.16 22.58 14.56
CA PRO A 74 16.54 22.14 13.31
C PRO A 74 17.22 20.86 12.83
N VAL A 75 16.52 20.08 12.03
CA VAL A 75 17.01 18.84 11.41
C VAL A 75 17.07 19.05 9.91
N GLY A 76 18.27 18.96 9.37
CA GLY A 76 18.47 19.22 7.93
C GLY A 76 18.04 18.07 7.04
N ASP A 77 18.18 16.84 7.49
CA ASP A 77 17.79 15.66 6.72
C ASP A 77 17.20 14.56 7.62
N ILE A 78 16.00 14.16 7.27
CA ILE A 78 15.27 13.05 7.87
C ILE A 78 14.91 12.08 6.75
N GLN A 79 15.51 10.91 6.76
CA GLN A 79 15.19 9.84 5.84
C GLN A 79 14.02 9.02 6.39
N ILE A 80 12.94 8.96 5.61
CA ILE A 80 11.73 8.20 5.92
C ILE A 80 11.66 7.02 4.97
N VAL A 81 11.62 5.82 5.51
CA VAL A 81 11.45 4.60 4.75
C VAL A 81 10.04 4.09 4.98
N MET A 82 9.26 4.04 3.93
CA MET A 82 7.88 3.57 3.94
C MET A 82 7.76 2.29 3.14
N ASP A 83 6.87 1.43 3.58
CA ASP A 83 6.45 0.24 2.84
C ASP A 83 4.98 0.39 2.45
N ILE A 84 4.72 0.29 1.14
CA ILE A 84 3.39 0.45 0.56
C ILE A 84 3.05 -0.80 -0.21
N THR A 85 1.94 -1.44 0.13
CA THR A 85 1.46 -2.64 -0.58
C THR A 85 1.28 -2.32 -2.07
N GLY A 86 1.93 -3.09 -2.93
CA GLY A 86 1.87 -2.93 -4.39
C GLY A 86 2.90 -1.96 -4.99
N ALA A 87 3.42 -0.99 -4.21
CA ALA A 87 4.46 -0.07 -4.66
C ALA A 87 5.85 -0.39 -4.07
N GLY A 88 5.90 -1.29 -3.06
CA GLY A 88 7.13 -1.68 -2.40
C GLY A 88 7.69 -0.61 -1.47
N ARG A 89 9.01 -0.62 -1.32
CA ARG A 89 9.73 0.26 -0.40
C ARG A 89 10.04 1.60 -1.05
N ILE A 90 9.58 2.68 -0.43
CA ILE A 90 9.81 4.06 -0.87
C ILE A 90 10.65 4.79 0.17
N ILE A 91 11.66 5.50 -0.30
CA ILE A 91 12.53 6.33 0.55
C ILE A 91 12.22 7.80 0.23
N ARG A 92 11.97 8.58 1.26
CA ARG A 92 11.77 10.02 1.15
C ARG A 92 12.67 10.76 2.12
N HIS A 93 13.14 11.91 1.70
CA HIS A 93 13.94 12.82 2.51
C HIS A 93 13.13 14.08 2.82
N THR A 94 13.23 14.55 4.05
CA THR A 94 12.55 15.74 4.53
C THR A 94 13.41 16.45 5.58
N ALA A 95 13.03 17.66 5.94
CA ALA A 95 13.64 18.42 7.01
C ALA A 95 12.58 18.78 8.05
N ALA A 96 13.00 19.15 9.26
CA ALA A 96 12.11 19.65 10.29
C ALA A 96 12.75 20.86 10.97
N ASP A 97 12.03 21.96 11.01
CA ASP A 97 12.47 23.16 11.70
C ASP A 97 12.46 23.00 13.22
N ARG A 98 13.11 23.92 13.92
CA ARG A 98 13.11 23.95 15.39
C ARG A 98 11.70 24.20 15.90
N LYS A 99 11.27 23.39 16.90
CA LYS A 99 9.95 23.51 17.54
C LYS A 99 8.80 23.55 16.54
N SER A 100 8.96 22.84 15.42
CA SER A 100 7.96 22.78 14.35
C SER A 100 7.13 21.50 14.45
N ARG A 101 5.95 21.59 13.86
CA ARG A 101 5.10 20.44 13.56
C ARG A 101 4.77 20.49 12.08
N ASP A 102 5.38 19.59 11.34
CA ASP A 102 5.25 19.53 9.90
C ASP A 102 4.38 18.33 9.51
N SER A 103 3.44 18.56 8.61
CA SER A 103 2.56 17.52 8.09
C SER A 103 2.86 17.25 6.61
N TRP A 104 3.11 15.99 6.30
CA TRP A 104 3.39 15.52 4.95
C TRP A 104 2.22 14.71 4.44
N GLN A 105 1.67 15.13 3.30
CA GLN A 105 0.60 14.40 2.63
C GLN A 105 1.19 13.51 1.55
N ILE A 106 0.90 12.23 1.63
CA ILE A 106 1.31 11.24 0.65
C ILE A 106 0.04 10.75 -0.03
N PHE A 107 -0.03 10.98 -1.34
CA PHE A 107 -1.15 10.51 -2.14
C PHE A 107 -0.89 9.10 -2.60
N LEU A 108 -1.87 8.25 -2.38
CA LEU A 108 -1.87 6.85 -2.79
C LEU A 108 -2.89 6.70 -3.91
N GLU A 109 -2.46 6.17 -5.04
CA GLU A 109 -3.33 5.87 -6.18
C GLU A 109 -3.46 4.34 -6.32
N PRO A 110 -4.41 3.71 -5.62
CA PRO A 110 -4.55 2.27 -5.65
C PRO A 110 -5.10 1.80 -7.00
N VAL A 111 -4.37 0.89 -7.64
CA VAL A 111 -4.76 0.31 -8.94
C VAL A 111 -5.71 -0.88 -8.75
N HIS A 112 -5.59 -1.59 -7.63
CA HIS A 112 -6.35 -2.79 -7.33
C HIS A 112 -7.27 -2.58 -6.14
N CYS A 113 -8.42 -3.26 -6.13
CA CYS A 113 -9.30 -3.32 -4.96
C CYS A 113 -8.71 -4.25 -3.91
N GLY A 114 -9.00 -4.00 -2.63
CA GLY A 114 -8.53 -4.80 -1.50
C GLY A 114 -7.98 -3.94 -0.37
N PHE A 115 -7.18 -4.55 0.49
CA PHE A 115 -6.58 -3.85 1.62
C PHE A 115 -5.17 -3.37 1.29
N PHE A 116 -4.99 -2.06 1.28
CA PHE A 116 -3.68 -1.41 1.13
C PHE A 116 -3.10 -1.07 2.48
N ARG A 117 -1.94 -1.64 2.76
CA ARG A 117 -1.18 -1.32 3.96
C ARG A 117 -0.09 -0.31 3.62
N VAL A 118 -0.12 0.82 4.30
CA VAL A 118 0.92 1.86 4.24
C VAL A 118 1.51 2.00 5.61
N GLY A 119 2.82 1.93 5.70
CA GLY A 119 3.49 2.03 6.98
C GLY A 119 4.89 2.63 6.86
N VAL A 120 5.27 3.38 7.89
CA VAL A 120 6.65 3.82 8.07
C VAL A 120 7.40 2.71 8.78
N THR A 121 8.41 2.16 8.11
CA THR A 121 9.22 1.04 8.64
C THR A 121 10.47 1.53 9.36
N GLU A 122 11.06 2.60 8.85
CA GLU A 122 12.31 3.13 9.40
C GLU A 122 12.38 4.64 9.25
N LEU A 123 12.92 5.31 10.24
CA LEU A 123 13.18 6.74 10.22
C LEU A 123 14.59 6.98 10.75
N ARG A 124 15.38 7.73 9.96
CA ARG A 124 16.75 8.11 10.32
C ARG A 124 16.89 9.61 10.27
N VAL A 125 17.56 10.14 11.26
CA VAL A 125 17.96 11.55 11.32
C VAL A 125 19.44 11.64 11.03
N PHE A 126 19.82 12.57 10.17
CA PHE A 126 21.21 12.86 9.85
C PHE A 126 21.62 14.21 10.43
N ASP A 127 22.92 14.36 10.72
CA ASP A 127 23.50 15.64 11.02
C ASP A 127 23.62 16.52 9.77
N TYR A 128 23.95 17.79 9.94
CA TYR A 128 24.09 18.74 8.82
C TYR A 128 25.18 18.36 7.81
N LEU A 129 26.18 17.60 8.23
CA LEU A 129 27.27 17.15 7.37
C LEU A 129 27.05 15.76 6.82
N GLY A 130 26.01 15.06 7.28
CA GLY A 130 25.72 13.67 6.90
C GLY A 130 26.74 12.65 7.43
N LEU A 131 27.54 13.02 8.43
CA LEU A 131 28.58 12.16 9.01
C LEU A 131 28.01 11.16 10.01
N PHE A 132 27.00 11.59 10.75
CA PHE A 132 26.33 10.78 11.77
C PHE A 132 24.85 10.64 11.48
N SER A 133 24.32 9.46 11.79
CA SER A 133 22.89 9.23 11.70
C SER A 133 22.38 8.47 12.92
N ALA A 134 21.16 8.76 13.32
CA ALA A 134 20.48 8.03 14.38
C ALA A 134 19.16 7.49 13.88
N LYS A 135 18.92 6.20 14.16
CA LYS A 135 17.66 5.55 13.87
C LYS A 135 16.66 5.83 14.99
N ILE A 136 15.47 6.31 14.60
CA ILE A 136 14.38 6.54 15.54
C ILE A 136 13.56 5.27 15.64
N ARG A 137 13.31 4.83 16.87
CA ARG A 137 12.35 3.76 17.16
C ARG A 137 10.95 4.32 17.02
N ILE A 138 10.25 3.94 15.97
CA ILE A 138 8.85 4.26 15.74
C ILE A 138 8.00 3.06 16.17
N PRO A 139 6.92 3.28 16.94
CA PRO A 139 5.88 2.26 17.04
C PRO A 139 5.35 2.00 15.63
N SER A 140 4.90 0.79 15.34
CA SER A 140 4.40 0.44 14.01
C SER A 140 3.35 1.46 13.53
N LEU A 141 3.78 2.40 12.69
CA LEU A 141 2.92 3.43 12.07
C LEU A 141 2.30 2.90 10.78
N ALA A 142 1.85 1.66 10.79
CA ALA A 142 1.14 1.08 9.67
C ALA A 142 -0.35 1.40 9.76
N ARG A 143 -0.94 1.78 8.64
CA ARG A 143 -2.38 1.97 8.48
C ARG A 143 -2.84 1.12 7.31
N THR A 144 -4.05 0.59 7.44
CA THR A 144 -4.69 -0.17 6.37
C THR A 144 -5.86 0.65 5.84
N ILE A 145 -5.89 0.83 4.53
CA ILE A 145 -6.94 1.53 3.81
C ILE A 145 -7.66 0.49 2.96
N ALA A 146 -8.97 0.43 3.05
CA ALA A 146 -9.78 -0.43 2.19
C ALA A 146 -10.01 0.27 0.85
N VAL A 147 -9.73 -0.42 -0.25
CA VAL A 147 -10.00 0.08 -1.59
C VAL A 147 -11.21 -0.65 -2.14
N ILE A 148 -12.30 0.08 -2.28
CA ILE A 148 -13.58 -0.44 -2.78
C ILE A 148 -13.66 -0.26 -4.31
N PRO A 149 -14.35 -1.15 -5.02
CA PRO A 149 -14.57 -1.00 -6.44
C PRO A 149 -15.41 0.25 -6.73
N ARG A 150 -15.16 0.87 -7.87
CA ARG A 150 -15.98 1.95 -8.36
C ARG A 150 -17.28 1.37 -8.91
N ILE A 151 -18.40 1.82 -8.37
CA ILE A 151 -19.71 1.43 -8.84
C ILE A 151 -20.11 2.39 -9.96
N TYR A 152 -20.39 1.85 -11.15
CA TYR A 152 -20.95 2.60 -12.25
C TYR A 152 -22.46 2.36 -12.25
N PRO A 153 -23.31 3.40 -12.17
CA PRO A 153 -24.73 3.22 -12.40
C PRO A 153 -24.90 2.70 -13.85
N MET A 154 -25.56 1.59 -13.99
CA MET A 154 -25.98 1.11 -15.31
C MET A 154 -27.29 1.79 -15.67
N ASP A 155 -27.37 2.38 -16.87
CA ASP A 155 -28.61 2.91 -17.39
C ASP A 155 -29.61 1.77 -17.63
N GLU A 156 -30.90 2.00 -17.35
CA GLU A 156 -31.95 0.98 -17.50
C GLU A 156 -32.00 0.37 -18.91
N GLU A 157 -31.67 1.14 -19.94
CA GLU A 157 -31.55 0.63 -21.31
C GLU A 157 -30.47 -0.45 -21.47
N THR A 158 -29.33 -0.28 -20.78
CA THR A 158 -28.23 -1.27 -20.84
C THR A 158 -28.63 -2.55 -20.10
N VAL A 159 -29.39 -2.43 -19.01
CA VAL A 159 -29.89 -3.58 -18.26
C VAL A 159 -30.92 -4.37 -19.08
N GLN A 160 -31.84 -3.69 -19.78
CA GLN A 160 -32.81 -4.32 -20.65
C GLN A 160 -32.15 -5.01 -21.86
N GLY A 161 -31.06 -4.45 -22.40
CA GLY A 161 -30.31 -5.09 -23.49
C GLY A 161 -29.65 -6.41 -23.06
N PHE A 162 -29.19 -6.50 -21.81
CA PHE A 162 -28.64 -7.78 -21.28
C PHE A 162 -29.69 -8.85 -21.03
N TYR A 163 -30.91 -8.46 -20.65
CA TYR A 163 -32.03 -9.42 -20.47
C TYR A 163 -32.83 -9.66 -21.75
N GLY A 164 -32.80 -8.73 -22.72
CA GLY A 164 -33.54 -8.84 -23.98
C GLY A 164 -32.91 -9.82 -25.00
N GLU A 165 -31.63 -10.10 -24.93
CA GLU A 165 -30.98 -11.09 -25.81
C GLU A 165 -31.21 -12.53 -25.36
N GLU A 166 -31.66 -12.77 -24.12
CA GLU A 166 -32.01 -14.11 -23.63
C GLU A 166 -33.43 -14.53 -24.02
N GLU A 167 -34.36 -13.60 -24.23
CA GLU A 167 -35.75 -13.94 -24.60
C GLU A 167 -35.90 -14.45 -26.03
N ASP A 168 -35.06 -14.04 -26.98
CA ASP A 168 -35.14 -14.52 -28.37
C ASP A 168 -34.48 -15.90 -28.61
N ASN A 169 -33.74 -16.43 -27.62
CA ASN A 169 -33.11 -17.75 -27.70
C ASN A 169 -33.86 -18.87 -26.94
N GLU A 170 -35.01 -18.54 -26.30
CA GLU A 170 -35.79 -19.54 -25.58
C GLU A 170 -36.49 -20.60 -26.47
N ASN A 171 -36.48 -20.41 -27.79
CA ASN A 171 -37.04 -21.38 -28.73
C ASN A 171 -36.05 -22.44 -29.24
N ALA A 172 -34.78 -22.39 -28.82
CA ALA A 172 -33.78 -23.40 -29.17
C ALA A 172 -33.21 -24.06 -27.92
N ALA A 173 -33.80 -25.16 -27.49
CA ALA A 173 -33.35 -26.05 -26.45
C ALA A 173 -33.65 -25.61 -25.00
N GLY A 174 -34.78 -26.09 -24.49
CA GLY A 174 -35.20 -26.01 -23.09
C GLY A 174 -34.20 -26.51 -22.05
N VAL A 175 -33.24 -25.70 -21.70
CA VAL A 175 -32.38 -25.92 -20.55
C VAL A 175 -32.18 -24.57 -19.86
N GLY A 176 -32.94 -24.37 -18.78
CA GLY A 176 -32.75 -23.22 -17.90
C GLY A 176 -31.34 -23.21 -17.34
N THR A 177 -30.61 -22.14 -17.64
CA THR A 177 -29.17 -22.02 -17.31
C THR A 177 -28.91 -21.52 -15.88
N ASP A 178 -29.94 -21.15 -15.13
CA ASP A 178 -29.75 -20.39 -13.87
C ASP A 178 -30.57 -20.94 -12.67
N SER A 179 -30.97 -22.21 -12.70
CA SER A 179 -31.50 -22.82 -11.48
C SER A 179 -30.35 -23.33 -10.61
N GLN A 180 -30.24 -22.79 -9.42
CA GLN A 180 -29.18 -23.14 -8.44
C GLN A 180 -29.31 -24.59 -7.91
N GLU A 181 -30.40 -25.28 -8.21
CA GLU A 181 -30.62 -26.65 -7.77
C GLU A 181 -30.38 -27.64 -8.91
N ILE A 182 -29.39 -28.50 -8.71
CA ILE A 182 -29.13 -29.64 -9.59
C ILE A 182 -30.23 -30.66 -9.31
N PHE A 183 -31.09 -30.91 -10.30
CA PHE A 183 -32.19 -31.85 -10.19
C PHE A 183 -31.68 -33.27 -10.41
N ASP A 184 -30.89 -33.50 -11.48
CA ASP A 184 -30.40 -34.83 -11.85
C ASP A 184 -29.08 -34.71 -12.64
N THR A 185 -28.47 -35.85 -12.94
CA THR A 185 -27.29 -35.95 -13.81
C THR A 185 -27.55 -36.98 -14.91
N ARG A 186 -27.26 -36.63 -16.15
CA ARG A 186 -27.36 -37.52 -17.29
C ARG A 186 -26.05 -37.63 -18.06
N TYR A 187 -25.95 -38.62 -18.92
CA TYR A 187 -24.79 -38.75 -19.80
C TYR A 187 -24.69 -37.60 -20.83
N TYR A 188 -23.48 -37.23 -21.13
CA TYR A 188 -23.19 -36.19 -22.09
C TYR A 188 -23.62 -36.58 -23.51
N HIS A 189 -24.30 -35.71 -24.21
CA HIS A 189 -24.61 -35.81 -25.63
C HIS A 189 -23.89 -34.71 -26.43
N GLN A 190 -23.59 -35.02 -27.69
CA GLN A 190 -22.96 -34.07 -28.56
C GLN A 190 -23.87 -32.84 -28.77
N GLY A 191 -23.39 -31.65 -28.33
CA GLY A 191 -24.17 -30.41 -28.30
C GLY A 191 -24.38 -29.85 -26.90
N ASP A 192 -24.14 -30.64 -25.85
CA ASP A 192 -24.22 -30.13 -24.48
C ASP A 192 -23.11 -29.16 -24.15
N MET A 193 -23.42 -28.11 -23.38
CA MET A 193 -22.45 -27.12 -22.97
C MET A 193 -21.43 -27.70 -21.99
N LEU A 194 -20.14 -27.57 -22.28
CA LEU A 194 -19.05 -28.07 -21.44
C LEU A 194 -19.05 -27.50 -20.02
N LYS A 195 -19.61 -26.30 -19.80
CA LYS A 195 -19.78 -25.70 -18.48
C LYS A 195 -20.70 -26.47 -17.55
N ASN A 196 -21.63 -27.25 -18.11
CA ASN A 196 -22.60 -28.02 -17.36
C ASN A 196 -22.09 -29.42 -17.00
N ILE A 197 -20.90 -29.82 -17.41
CA ILE A 197 -20.30 -31.10 -17.05
C ILE A 197 -20.02 -31.15 -15.56
N HIS A 198 -20.44 -32.26 -14.94
CA HIS A 198 -20.16 -32.54 -13.53
C HIS A 198 -18.80 -33.24 -13.38
N TRP A 199 -17.70 -32.49 -13.54
CA TRP A 199 -16.34 -33.03 -13.59
C TRP A 199 -15.97 -33.98 -12.45
N LYS A 200 -16.43 -33.68 -11.23
CA LYS A 200 -16.16 -34.53 -10.05
C LYS A 200 -16.81 -35.90 -10.14
N LEU A 201 -18.03 -35.98 -10.67
CA LEU A 201 -18.75 -37.25 -10.82
C LEU A 201 -18.25 -37.98 -12.07
N SER A 202 -18.04 -37.27 -13.15
CA SER A 202 -17.47 -37.81 -14.39
C SER A 202 -16.12 -38.50 -14.18
N ALA A 203 -15.26 -37.90 -13.35
CA ALA A 203 -13.95 -38.48 -13.00
C ALA A 203 -14.09 -39.78 -12.13
N LYS A 204 -15.22 -39.98 -11.48
CA LYS A 204 -15.47 -41.17 -10.65
C LYS A 204 -16.09 -42.30 -11.45
N GLU A 205 -16.97 -41.98 -12.40
CA GLU A 205 -17.72 -42.93 -13.21
C GLU A 205 -17.03 -43.27 -14.52
N ASP A 206 -15.90 -42.59 -14.83
CA ASP A 206 -15.12 -42.71 -16.09
C ASP A 206 -15.92 -42.36 -17.38
N GLU A 207 -17.07 -41.69 -17.21
CA GLU A 207 -17.94 -41.23 -18.29
C GLU A 207 -18.37 -39.78 -18.07
N LEU A 208 -18.58 -39.00 -19.17
CA LEU A 208 -18.98 -37.61 -19.04
C LEU A 208 -20.44 -37.46 -18.63
N LEU A 209 -20.67 -36.86 -17.47
CA LEU A 209 -21.98 -36.59 -16.91
C LEU A 209 -22.27 -35.07 -16.92
N VAL A 210 -23.49 -34.74 -17.33
CA VAL A 210 -23.96 -33.32 -17.40
C VAL A 210 -25.03 -33.12 -16.33
N LYS A 211 -24.97 -31.98 -15.67
CA LYS A 211 -25.93 -31.52 -14.67
C LYS A 211 -27.24 -31.13 -15.35
N GLU A 212 -28.35 -31.70 -14.95
CA GLU A 212 -29.68 -31.21 -15.29
C GLU A 212 -30.20 -30.28 -14.19
N PHE A 213 -30.66 -29.13 -14.61
CA PHE A 213 -31.20 -28.12 -13.69
C PHE A 213 -32.73 -28.18 -13.71
N SER A 214 -33.38 -27.99 -12.55
CA SER A 214 -34.84 -27.92 -12.48
C SER A 214 -35.31 -26.64 -13.18
N MET A 215 -36.26 -26.78 -14.09
CA MET A 215 -36.95 -25.62 -14.64
C MET A 215 -37.80 -24.99 -13.52
N PRO A 216 -37.71 -23.66 -13.28
CA PRO A 216 -38.66 -23.00 -12.42
C PRO A 216 -40.06 -23.20 -13.03
N ALA A 217 -40.99 -23.77 -12.25
CA ALA A 217 -42.36 -23.90 -12.68
C ALA A 217 -42.91 -22.51 -13.06
N GLY A 218 -43.14 -22.31 -14.34
CA GLY A 218 -43.62 -21.06 -14.87
C GLY A 218 -44.87 -20.62 -14.10
N ARG A 219 -44.84 -19.44 -13.47
CA ARG A 219 -46.00 -18.83 -12.88
C ARG A 219 -46.97 -18.50 -14.02
N MET A 220 -47.98 -19.37 -14.20
CA MET A 220 -49.15 -19.00 -14.97
C MET A 220 -49.86 -17.88 -14.24
N VAL A 221 -49.71 -16.66 -14.73
CA VAL A 221 -50.54 -15.53 -14.32
C VAL A 221 -51.82 -15.61 -15.14
N SER A 222 -52.86 -16.16 -14.54
CA SER A 222 -54.21 -16.07 -15.10
C SER A 222 -54.73 -14.63 -14.88
N VAL A 223 -54.80 -13.86 -15.93
CA VAL A 223 -55.51 -12.54 -15.90
C VAL A 223 -56.99 -12.85 -16.20
N TYR A 224 -57.86 -12.59 -15.21
CA TYR A 224 -59.29 -12.51 -15.39
C TYR A 224 -59.69 -11.10 -15.77
#